data_87eeea873b5361fed479a81ab36d3095
#
_entry.id   87eeea873b5361fed479a81ab36d3095
#
_cell.length_a   1.000
_cell.length_b   1.000
_cell.length_c   1.000
_cell.angle_alpha   90.00
_cell.angle_beta   90.00
_cell.angle_gamma   90.00
#
_symmetry.space_group_name_H-M   'P 1'
#
loop_
_entity.id
_entity.type
_entity.pdbx_description
1 polymer ?
#
loop_
_entity_poly.entity_id
_entity_poly.type
_entity_poly.pdbx_seq_one_letter_code
_entity_poly.pdbx_strand_id
1 'polypeptide(L)'
;MTKPIAIILGEPNSISSEIIFKSWIKKKKFKHHPCLVIGNYNLLYRHLKYFKLNLKLKLIEKIFKLEDLKGTAIPVIDIKYNQKKIFEKISKKSNKFILNSFSEGLNLLKQNKILGIINGPVSKETFLNKKFNGITEFIAYKIGRYDKVVMLIYSKKLAVTPITTHIPVKKIALKINVETIINQVKEIVFFYNK
;
A
#
# COMPACT_ATOMS: atom_id res chain seq x y z
N MET A 1 -0.72 -17.23 -14.97
CA MET A 1 -1.92 -16.48 -14.50
C MET A 1 -1.47 -15.19 -13.83
N THR A 2 -2.13 -14.07 -14.10
CA THR A 2 -1.75 -12.76 -13.59
C THR A 2 -2.19 -12.62 -12.13
N LYS A 3 -1.24 -12.50 -11.19
CA LYS A 3 -1.54 -12.34 -9.76
C LYS A 3 -2.17 -10.96 -9.50
N PRO A 4 -3.10 -10.83 -8.54
CA PRO A 4 -3.72 -9.55 -8.22
C PRO A 4 -2.77 -8.61 -7.46
N ILE A 5 -3.14 -7.33 -7.43
CA ILE A 5 -2.52 -6.30 -6.61
C ILE A 5 -3.43 -6.05 -5.40
N ALA A 6 -2.85 -5.99 -4.20
CA ALA A 6 -3.58 -5.62 -3.00
C ALA A 6 -3.46 -4.12 -2.72
N ILE A 7 -4.58 -3.46 -2.46
CA ILE A 7 -4.65 -2.06 -2.05
C ILE A 7 -4.93 -2.02 -0.55
N ILE A 8 -3.97 -1.56 0.23
CA ILE A 8 -4.12 -1.40 1.68
C ILE A 8 -4.77 -0.04 1.95
N LEU A 9 -5.88 -0.04 2.69
CA LEU A 9 -6.64 1.17 2.99
C LEU A 9 -5.80 2.24 3.70
N GLY A 10 -4.87 1.86 4.55
CA GLY A 10 -4.07 2.81 5.33
C GLY A 10 -4.87 3.46 6.46
N GLU A 11 -4.69 4.77 6.66
CA GLU A 11 -5.41 5.52 7.70
C GLU A 11 -6.91 5.63 7.36
N PRO A 12 -7.80 5.06 8.19
CA PRO A 12 -9.23 5.03 7.89
C PRO A 12 -9.89 6.42 7.89
N ASN A 13 -9.30 7.38 8.58
CA ASN A 13 -9.80 8.74 8.69
C ASN A 13 -9.13 9.71 7.70
N SER A 14 -8.55 9.19 6.64
CA SER A 14 -7.93 9.94 5.55
C SER A 14 -8.81 9.93 4.29
N ILE A 15 -8.27 10.51 3.21
CA ILE A 15 -8.89 10.50 1.88
C ILE A 15 -8.79 9.13 1.17
N SER A 16 -8.24 8.10 1.82
CA SER A 16 -7.90 6.83 1.19
C SER A 16 -9.09 6.13 0.55
N SER A 17 -10.21 6.01 1.28
CA SER A 17 -11.42 5.39 0.75
C SER A 17 -11.96 6.13 -0.47
N GLU A 18 -11.96 7.46 -0.46
CA GLU A 18 -12.40 8.29 -1.57
C GLU A 18 -11.52 8.04 -2.82
N ILE A 19 -10.20 8.00 -2.65
CA ILE A 19 -9.26 7.70 -3.73
C ILE A 19 -9.54 6.31 -4.31
N ILE A 20 -9.70 5.29 -3.46
CA ILE A 20 -10.01 3.93 -3.89
C ILE A 20 -11.30 3.90 -4.72
N PHE A 21 -12.37 4.51 -4.24
CA PHE A 21 -13.66 4.51 -4.93
C PHE A 21 -13.59 5.26 -6.27
N LYS A 22 -13.01 6.45 -6.30
CA LYS A 22 -12.83 7.23 -7.54
C LYS A 22 -11.97 6.49 -8.57
N SER A 23 -10.93 5.79 -8.11
CA SER A 23 -10.09 4.96 -8.97
C SER A 23 -10.86 3.75 -9.50
N TRP A 24 -11.71 3.14 -8.66
CA TRP A 24 -12.53 2.01 -9.07
C TRP A 24 -13.55 2.36 -10.14
N ILE A 25 -14.20 3.53 -10.03
CA ILE A 25 -15.10 4.05 -11.08
C ILE A 25 -14.36 4.20 -12.43
N LYS A 26 -13.11 4.65 -12.38
CA LYS A 26 -12.27 4.83 -13.57
C LYS A 26 -11.61 3.53 -14.07
N LYS A 27 -11.77 2.43 -13.35
CA LYS A 27 -11.11 1.14 -13.63
C LYS A 27 -11.36 0.66 -15.06
N LYS A 28 -12.52 0.88 -15.64
CA LYS A 28 -12.84 0.51 -17.04
C LYS A 28 -11.93 1.18 -18.09
N LYS A 29 -11.31 2.32 -17.75
CA LYS A 29 -10.39 3.05 -18.64
C LYS A 29 -8.99 2.47 -18.70
N PHE A 30 -8.63 1.62 -17.72
CA PHE A 30 -7.30 1.03 -17.62
C PHE A 30 -7.41 -0.47 -17.81
N LYS A 31 -6.68 -1.09 -18.76
CA LYS A 31 -6.64 -2.54 -18.96
C LYS A 31 -6.29 -3.22 -17.63
N HIS A 32 -7.20 -4.06 -17.13
CA HIS A 32 -7.32 -4.30 -15.69
C HIS A 32 -6.43 -5.42 -15.19
N HIS A 33 -5.49 -5.06 -14.37
CA HIS A 33 -4.89 -5.98 -13.42
C HIS A 33 -5.94 -6.30 -12.32
N PRO A 34 -6.15 -7.57 -11.94
CA PRO A 34 -7.02 -7.90 -10.82
C PRO A 34 -6.54 -7.18 -9.55
N CYS A 35 -7.47 -6.58 -8.82
CA CYS A 35 -7.16 -5.85 -7.59
C CYS A 35 -8.12 -6.27 -6.48
N LEU A 36 -7.65 -6.23 -5.24
CA LEU A 36 -8.46 -6.38 -4.04
C LEU A 36 -8.09 -5.27 -3.02
N VAL A 37 -8.99 -5.00 -2.09
CA VAL A 37 -8.77 -4.03 -1.01
C VAL A 37 -8.60 -4.78 0.30
N ILE A 38 -7.62 -4.40 1.10
CA ILE A 38 -7.43 -4.85 2.48
C ILE A 38 -7.82 -3.69 3.39
N GLY A 39 -8.92 -3.85 4.12
CA GLY A 39 -9.46 -2.79 4.97
C GLY A 39 -10.70 -3.25 5.73
N ASN A 40 -11.37 -2.32 6.44
CA ASN A 40 -12.60 -2.67 7.13
C ASN A 40 -13.82 -2.53 6.22
N TYR A 41 -14.53 -3.64 6.02
CA TYR A 41 -15.69 -3.70 5.12
C TYR A 41 -16.81 -2.75 5.55
N ASN A 42 -17.19 -2.77 6.82
CA ASN A 42 -18.28 -1.94 7.33
C ASN A 42 -17.96 -0.45 7.23
N LEU A 43 -16.72 -0.05 7.51
CA LEU A 43 -16.30 1.33 7.37
C LEU A 43 -16.31 1.77 5.89
N LEU A 44 -15.77 0.96 4.99
CA LEU A 44 -15.83 1.23 3.55
C LEU A 44 -17.26 1.35 3.05
N TYR A 45 -18.18 0.49 3.51
CA TYR A 45 -19.61 0.58 3.19
C TYR A 45 -20.21 1.91 3.66
N ARG A 46 -19.92 2.34 4.91
CA ARG A 46 -20.37 3.63 5.44
C ARG A 46 -19.79 4.81 4.64
N HIS A 47 -18.53 4.76 4.22
CA HIS A 47 -17.90 5.74 3.37
C HIS A 47 -18.56 5.80 1.98
N LEU A 48 -18.89 4.67 1.35
CA LEU A 48 -19.64 4.65 0.09
C LEU A 48 -20.98 5.38 0.21
N LYS A 49 -21.72 5.11 1.29
CA LYS A 49 -22.99 5.81 1.58
C LYS A 49 -22.78 7.32 1.75
N TYR A 50 -21.75 7.71 2.50
CA TYR A 50 -21.43 9.11 2.74
C TYR A 50 -21.10 9.87 1.46
N PHE A 51 -20.29 9.26 0.58
CA PHE A 51 -19.93 9.86 -0.72
C PHE A 51 -21.02 9.70 -1.79
N LYS A 52 -22.13 9.06 -1.47
CA LYS A 52 -23.26 8.81 -2.42
C LYS A 52 -22.80 8.14 -3.71
N LEU A 53 -21.85 7.21 -3.62
CA LEU A 53 -21.31 6.51 -4.80
C LEU A 53 -22.03 5.20 -5.04
N ASN A 54 -22.43 4.98 -6.30
CA ASN A 54 -23.08 3.73 -6.73
C ASN A 54 -22.04 2.65 -7.04
N LEU A 55 -21.37 2.17 -6.01
CA LEU A 55 -20.44 1.04 -6.05
C LEU A 55 -20.90 -0.06 -5.08
N LYS A 56 -20.55 -1.29 -5.41
CA LYS A 56 -20.79 -2.44 -4.54
C LYS A 56 -19.46 -2.94 -3.95
N LEU A 57 -19.50 -3.38 -2.71
CA LEU A 57 -18.41 -4.12 -2.07
C LEU A 57 -18.73 -5.61 -2.10
N LYS A 58 -17.72 -6.44 -2.27
CA LYS A 58 -17.81 -7.90 -2.14
C LYS A 58 -16.82 -8.34 -1.07
N LEU A 59 -17.33 -8.91 0.02
CA LEU A 59 -16.46 -9.53 1.02
C LEU A 59 -15.84 -10.79 0.41
N ILE A 60 -14.54 -10.95 0.58
CA ILE A 60 -13.80 -12.14 0.15
C ILE A 60 -12.95 -12.67 1.31
N GLU A 61 -12.73 -13.98 1.29
CA GLU A 61 -11.89 -14.66 2.26
C GLU A 61 -10.40 -14.34 2.02
N LYS A 62 -9.57 -14.59 3.03
CA LYS A 62 -8.11 -14.49 2.90
C LYS A 62 -7.53 -15.56 1.96
N ILE A 63 -8.22 -16.68 1.85
CA ILE A 63 -7.96 -17.72 0.85
C ILE A 63 -8.98 -17.50 -0.26
N PHE A 64 -8.57 -16.86 -1.34
CA PHE A 64 -9.41 -16.51 -2.47
C PHE A 64 -8.85 -17.07 -3.78
N LYS A 65 -9.74 -17.20 -4.78
CA LYS A 65 -9.42 -17.52 -6.18
C LYS A 65 -9.52 -16.25 -7.04
N LEU A 66 -8.93 -16.27 -8.23
CA LEU A 66 -9.03 -15.13 -9.16
C LEU A 66 -10.48 -14.84 -9.59
N GLU A 67 -11.34 -15.85 -9.60
CA GLU A 67 -12.77 -15.72 -9.85
C GLU A 67 -13.47 -14.82 -8.83
N ASP A 68 -13.03 -14.83 -7.58
CA ASP A 68 -13.58 -13.99 -6.52
C ASP A 68 -13.36 -12.50 -6.76
N LEU A 69 -12.35 -12.16 -7.56
CA LEU A 69 -11.97 -10.79 -7.90
C LEU A 69 -12.64 -10.29 -9.18
N LYS A 70 -13.41 -11.14 -9.87
CA LYS A 70 -14.13 -10.75 -11.10
C LYS A 70 -15.39 -9.95 -10.76
N GLY A 71 -15.83 -9.15 -11.74
CA GLY A 71 -17.04 -8.35 -11.65
C GLY A 71 -16.78 -6.87 -11.35
N THR A 72 -17.87 -6.15 -11.05
CA THR A 72 -17.85 -4.69 -10.84
C THR A 72 -17.71 -4.28 -9.39
N ALA A 73 -18.00 -5.20 -8.45
CA ALA A 73 -17.86 -4.95 -7.03
C ALA A 73 -16.39 -4.87 -6.62
N ILE A 74 -16.11 -4.11 -5.57
CA ILE A 74 -14.77 -4.00 -4.96
C ILE A 74 -14.57 -5.21 -4.05
N PRO A 75 -13.64 -6.15 -4.34
CA PRO A 75 -13.32 -7.26 -3.45
C PRO A 75 -12.59 -6.72 -2.21
N VAL A 76 -13.06 -7.09 -1.02
CA VAL A 76 -12.52 -6.61 0.26
C VAL A 76 -12.17 -7.78 1.16
N ILE A 77 -10.92 -7.86 1.59
CA ILE A 77 -10.51 -8.67 2.74
C ILE A 77 -10.73 -7.82 3.98
N ASP A 78 -11.63 -8.27 4.86
CA ASP A 78 -11.98 -7.50 6.06
C ASP A 78 -10.90 -7.58 7.13
N ILE A 79 -10.54 -6.42 7.64
CA ILE A 79 -9.71 -6.27 8.84
C ILE A 79 -10.56 -5.58 9.90
N LYS A 80 -10.72 -6.24 11.04
CA LYS A 80 -11.55 -5.73 12.13
C LYS A 80 -11.10 -4.34 12.60
N TYR A 81 -12.01 -3.41 12.55
CA TYR A 81 -11.86 -2.06 13.08
C TYR A 81 -13.23 -1.49 13.46
N ASN A 82 -13.29 -0.75 14.54
CA ASN A 82 -14.52 -0.13 14.99
C ASN A 82 -14.31 1.34 15.30
N GLN A 83 -15.13 2.20 14.68
CA GLN A 83 -15.25 3.61 15.01
C GLN A 83 -16.72 4.04 14.94
N LYS A 84 -17.09 4.99 15.82
CA LYS A 84 -18.48 5.45 15.94
C LYS A 84 -18.88 6.37 14.79
N LYS A 85 -18.08 7.39 14.51
CA LYS A 85 -18.33 8.37 13.44
C LYS A 85 -17.83 7.84 12.09
N ILE A 86 -18.33 8.38 10.99
CA ILE A 86 -17.86 8.05 9.63
C ILE A 86 -16.40 8.47 9.48
N PHE A 87 -16.05 9.67 9.94
CA PHE A 87 -14.68 10.15 10.07
C PHE A 87 -14.45 10.64 11.50
N GLU A 88 -13.30 10.30 12.05
CA GLU A 88 -12.80 10.74 13.34
C GLU A 88 -11.47 11.49 13.15
N LYS A 89 -10.99 12.16 14.20
CA LYS A 89 -9.63 12.73 14.18
C LYS A 89 -8.61 11.61 14.05
N ILE A 90 -7.64 11.78 13.15
CA ILE A 90 -6.49 10.86 13.01
C ILE A 90 -5.80 10.73 14.37
N SER A 91 -5.65 9.51 14.84
CA SER A 91 -5.10 9.24 16.17
C SER A 91 -4.49 7.84 16.23
N LYS A 92 -3.82 7.52 17.34
CA LYS A 92 -3.24 6.20 17.57
C LYS A 92 -4.25 5.04 17.64
N LYS A 93 -5.55 5.34 17.73
CA LYS A 93 -6.62 4.30 17.75
C LYS A 93 -6.62 3.43 16.49
N SER A 94 -6.28 4.02 15.33
CA SER A 94 -6.23 3.30 14.05
C SER A 94 -4.96 2.47 13.87
N ASN A 95 -3.91 2.65 14.69
CA ASN A 95 -2.60 2.06 14.48
C ASN A 95 -2.64 0.52 14.40
N LYS A 96 -3.41 -0.14 15.27
CA LYS A 96 -3.55 -1.60 15.26
C LYS A 96 -4.22 -2.09 13.97
N PHE A 97 -5.25 -1.39 13.52
CA PHE A 97 -5.93 -1.68 12.26
C PHE A 97 -4.99 -1.53 11.07
N ILE A 98 -4.26 -0.41 11.00
CA ILE A 98 -3.28 -0.14 9.93
C ILE A 98 -2.20 -1.24 9.93
N LEU A 99 -1.64 -1.55 11.10
CA LEU A 99 -0.63 -2.59 11.24
C LEU A 99 -1.13 -3.96 10.77
N ASN A 100 -2.34 -4.34 11.16
CA ASN A 100 -2.95 -5.61 10.75
C ASN A 100 -3.20 -5.66 9.24
N SER A 101 -3.62 -4.54 8.65
CA SER A 101 -3.83 -4.42 7.20
C SER A 101 -2.52 -4.61 6.43
N PHE A 102 -1.43 -3.99 6.88
CA PHE A 102 -0.10 -4.23 6.28
C PHE A 102 0.37 -5.66 6.49
N SER A 103 0.19 -6.20 7.69
CA SER A 103 0.60 -7.59 7.99
C SER A 103 -0.13 -8.59 7.08
N GLU A 104 -1.42 -8.39 6.83
CA GLU A 104 -2.17 -9.23 5.90
C GLU A 104 -1.63 -9.13 4.47
N GLY A 105 -1.41 -7.90 3.97
CA GLY A 105 -0.83 -7.70 2.63
C GLY A 105 0.55 -8.33 2.49
N LEU A 106 1.41 -8.18 3.49
CA LEU A 106 2.75 -8.78 3.50
C LEU A 106 2.69 -10.31 3.56
N ASN A 107 1.74 -10.89 4.30
CA ASN A 107 1.51 -12.33 4.31
C ASN A 107 1.08 -12.86 2.93
N LEU A 108 0.18 -12.16 2.25
CA LEU A 108 -0.22 -12.52 0.89
C LEU A 108 0.95 -12.45 -0.11
N LEU A 109 1.82 -11.46 0.03
CA LEU A 109 3.07 -11.36 -0.75
C LEU A 109 4.00 -12.54 -0.46
N LYS A 110 4.24 -12.85 0.81
CA LYS A 110 5.09 -13.97 1.24
C LYS A 110 4.58 -15.31 0.71
N GLN A 111 3.24 -15.48 0.67
CA GLN A 111 2.58 -16.66 0.12
C GLN A 111 2.50 -16.65 -1.42
N ASN A 112 3.06 -15.63 -2.09
CA ASN A 112 3.05 -15.48 -3.54
C ASN A 112 1.64 -15.40 -4.16
N LYS A 113 0.63 -14.98 -3.38
CA LYS A 113 -0.78 -14.85 -3.79
C LYS A 113 -1.09 -13.54 -4.49
N ILE A 114 -0.30 -12.51 -4.26
CA ILE A 114 -0.41 -11.19 -4.89
C ILE A 114 0.90 -10.78 -5.55
N LEU A 115 0.81 -9.91 -6.56
CA LEU A 115 1.98 -9.38 -7.27
C LEU A 115 2.68 -8.27 -6.48
N GLY A 116 1.91 -7.46 -5.76
CA GLY A 116 2.41 -6.30 -5.05
C GLY A 116 1.35 -5.64 -4.18
N ILE A 117 1.78 -4.60 -3.47
CA ILE A 117 0.94 -3.81 -2.57
C ILE A 117 0.95 -2.35 -3.02
N ILE A 118 -0.23 -1.75 -3.08
CA ILE A 118 -0.42 -0.30 -3.14
C ILE A 118 -0.93 0.14 -1.77
N ASN A 119 -0.20 1.00 -1.08
CA ASN A 119 -0.65 1.49 0.22
C ASN A 119 -1.38 2.83 0.11
N GLY A 120 -2.48 2.96 0.84
CA GLY A 120 -3.13 4.22 1.11
C GLY A 120 -2.30 5.10 2.06
N PRO A 121 -2.69 6.38 2.22
CA PRO A 121 -2.00 7.31 3.13
C PRO A 121 -1.95 6.76 4.56
N VAL A 122 -0.86 7.07 5.26
CA VAL A 122 -0.71 6.82 6.70
C VAL A 122 -0.15 8.07 7.38
N SER A 123 -0.52 8.29 8.63
CA SER A 123 0.03 9.40 9.40
C SER A 123 1.46 9.10 9.84
N LYS A 124 2.41 9.96 9.44
CA LYS A 124 3.79 9.86 9.91
C LYS A 124 3.90 10.07 11.42
N GLU A 125 3.10 10.96 11.95
CA GLU A 125 3.13 11.34 13.36
C GLU A 125 2.53 10.25 14.25
N THR A 126 1.32 9.78 13.93
CA THR A 126 0.59 8.84 14.78
C THR A 126 0.97 7.39 14.55
N PHE A 127 1.10 6.96 13.28
CA PHE A 127 1.36 5.56 12.93
C PHE A 127 2.85 5.24 12.89
N LEU A 128 3.65 6.02 12.14
CA LEU A 128 5.10 5.77 12.05
C LEU A 128 5.84 6.23 13.32
N ASN A 129 5.20 7.09 14.14
CA ASN A 129 5.69 7.55 15.44
C ASN A 129 7.15 8.03 15.42
N LYS A 130 7.55 8.72 14.34
CA LYS A 130 8.92 9.21 14.07
C LYS A 130 10.01 8.11 14.05
N LYS A 131 9.65 6.83 14.14
CA LYS A 131 10.60 5.71 14.04
C LYS A 131 11.07 5.44 12.62
N PHE A 132 10.24 5.78 11.63
CA PHE A 132 10.51 5.59 10.22
C PHE A 132 10.27 6.90 9.48
N ASN A 133 11.15 7.21 8.53
CA ASN A 133 11.03 8.43 7.71
C ASN A 133 9.84 8.37 6.74
N GLY A 134 9.43 7.15 6.38
CA GLY A 134 8.29 6.90 5.51
C GLY A 134 7.77 5.47 5.62
N ILE A 135 6.72 5.20 4.84
CA ILE A 135 6.10 3.87 4.79
C ILE A 135 7.02 2.82 4.15
N THR A 136 7.89 3.25 3.24
CA THR A 136 8.85 2.38 2.57
C THR A 136 9.80 1.73 3.56
N GLU A 137 10.39 2.52 4.45
CA GLU A 137 11.28 2.06 5.51
C GLU A 137 10.56 1.17 6.52
N PHE A 138 9.30 1.51 6.85
CA PHE A 138 8.46 0.67 7.70
C PHE A 138 8.21 -0.70 7.07
N ILE A 139 7.84 -0.76 5.80
CA ILE A 139 7.59 -2.03 5.08
C ILE A 139 8.88 -2.84 5.02
N ALA A 140 9.99 -2.23 4.66
CA ALA A 140 11.29 -2.88 4.59
C ALA A 140 11.73 -3.49 5.92
N TYR A 141 11.54 -2.74 7.01
CA TYR A 141 11.76 -3.25 8.36
C TYR A 141 10.90 -4.48 8.67
N LYS A 142 9.60 -4.44 8.29
CA LYS A 142 8.66 -5.54 8.52
C LYS A 142 9.01 -6.82 7.77
N ILE A 143 9.66 -6.72 6.62
CA ILE A 143 10.09 -7.88 5.82
C ILE A 143 11.56 -8.27 6.04
N GLY A 144 12.26 -7.63 6.98
CA GLY A 144 13.66 -7.90 7.26
C GLY A 144 14.64 -7.51 6.15
N ARG A 145 14.28 -6.47 5.35
CA ARG A 145 15.06 -5.99 4.19
C ARG A 145 15.41 -4.51 4.30
N TYR A 146 15.62 -4.02 5.51
CA TYR A 146 15.82 -2.58 5.76
C TYR A 146 17.01 -2.01 4.97
N ASP A 147 18.10 -2.76 4.86
CA ASP A 147 19.32 -2.33 4.17
C ASP A 147 19.29 -2.53 2.65
N LYS A 148 18.22 -3.13 2.12
CA LYS A 148 18.06 -3.46 0.70
C LYS A 148 16.91 -2.72 0.03
N VAL A 149 16.56 -1.56 0.57
CA VAL A 149 15.47 -0.74 0.03
C VAL A 149 16.03 0.18 -1.04
N VAL A 150 15.44 0.09 -2.21
CA VAL A 150 15.71 1.02 -3.31
C VAL A 150 14.41 1.70 -3.70
N MET A 151 14.42 3.04 -3.73
CA MET A 151 13.32 3.82 -4.26
C MET A 151 13.49 3.98 -5.77
N LEU A 152 12.48 3.59 -6.54
CA LEU A 152 12.45 3.78 -7.98
C LEU A 152 11.29 4.70 -8.37
N ILE A 153 11.60 5.85 -8.93
CA ILE A 153 10.62 6.76 -9.53
C ILE A 153 10.54 6.38 -11.00
N TYR A 154 9.43 5.76 -11.39
CA TYR A 154 9.29 5.13 -12.69
C TYR A 154 8.33 5.89 -13.60
N SER A 155 8.73 6.08 -14.85
CA SER A 155 7.86 6.38 -15.98
C SER A 155 8.25 5.52 -17.19
N LYS A 156 7.37 5.47 -18.21
CA LYS A 156 7.68 4.70 -19.43
C LYS A 156 8.95 5.17 -20.17
N LYS A 157 9.31 6.44 -20.01
CA LYS A 157 10.45 7.05 -20.72
C LYS A 157 11.72 7.11 -19.87
N LEU A 158 11.58 7.17 -18.56
CA LEU A 158 12.70 7.35 -17.65
C LEU A 158 12.38 6.77 -16.28
N ALA A 159 13.32 6.05 -15.72
CA ALA A 159 13.30 5.63 -14.32
C ALA A 159 14.47 6.25 -13.57
N VAL A 160 14.22 6.81 -12.39
CA VAL A 160 15.23 7.50 -11.57
C VAL A 160 15.24 6.90 -10.18
N THR A 161 16.43 6.62 -9.67
CA THR A 161 16.67 6.15 -8.31
C THR A 161 17.52 7.19 -7.57
N PRO A 162 17.00 7.82 -6.50
CA PRO A 162 17.82 8.67 -5.64
C PRO A 162 18.77 7.81 -4.80
N ILE A 163 20.06 8.17 -4.78
CA ILE A 163 21.08 7.49 -3.95
C ILE A 163 20.81 7.74 -2.46
N THR A 164 20.31 8.94 -2.13
CA THR A 164 20.01 9.32 -0.75
C THR A 164 18.55 9.80 -0.64
N THR A 165 17.87 9.47 0.45
CA THR A 165 16.50 9.90 0.75
C THR A 165 16.40 10.44 2.18
N HIS A 166 15.61 11.50 2.37
CA HIS A 166 15.27 12.06 3.69
C HIS A 166 16.45 12.45 4.58
N ILE A 167 17.56 12.89 3.99
CA ILE A 167 18.72 13.42 4.74
C ILE A 167 18.94 14.91 4.46
N PRO A 168 19.50 15.68 5.41
CA PRO A 168 19.88 17.07 5.18
C PRO A 168 20.90 17.19 4.04
N VAL A 169 20.79 18.24 3.20
CA VAL A 169 21.66 18.46 2.04
C VAL A 169 23.16 18.43 2.43
N LYS A 170 23.53 19.03 3.56
CA LYS A 170 24.92 19.04 4.08
C LYS A 170 25.51 17.64 4.35
N LYS A 171 24.67 16.61 4.44
CA LYS A 171 25.11 15.22 4.69
C LYS A 171 25.17 14.38 3.42
N ILE A 172 24.74 14.89 2.27
CA ILE A 172 24.67 14.11 1.02
C ILE A 172 26.06 13.61 0.62
N ALA A 173 27.07 14.50 0.54
CA ALA A 173 28.41 14.13 0.15
C ALA A 173 29.03 13.03 1.00
N LEU A 174 28.70 12.98 2.30
CA LEU A 174 29.18 11.95 3.23
C LEU A 174 28.52 10.58 3.04
N LYS A 175 27.39 10.53 2.36
CA LYS A 175 26.60 9.31 2.16
C LYS A 175 26.72 8.73 0.75
N ILE A 176 27.24 9.48 -0.19
CA ILE A 176 27.49 8.99 -1.55
C ILE A 176 28.88 8.37 -1.59
N ASN A 177 28.92 7.09 -1.85
CA ASN A 177 30.14 6.33 -2.08
C ASN A 177 29.88 5.22 -3.10
N VAL A 178 30.96 4.66 -3.64
CA VAL A 178 30.92 3.64 -4.69
C VAL A 178 30.11 2.41 -4.25
N GLU A 179 30.29 1.96 -3.02
CA GLU A 179 29.60 0.79 -2.48
C GLU A 179 28.07 0.99 -2.43
N THR A 180 27.60 2.15 -1.96
CA THR A 180 26.18 2.49 -1.93
C THR A 180 25.57 2.47 -3.32
N ILE A 181 26.27 3.05 -4.31
CA ILE A 181 25.82 3.07 -5.71
C ILE A 181 25.73 1.64 -6.25
N ILE A 182 26.79 0.84 -6.10
CA ILE A 182 26.82 -0.54 -6.58
C ILE A 182 25.71 -1.37 -5.95
N ASN A 183 25.48 -1.27 -4.65
CA ASN A 183 24.47 -2.03 -3.95
C ASN A 183 23.06 -1.68 -4.45
N GLN A 184 22.75 -0.40 -4.66
CA GLN A 184 21.45 -0.01 -5.22
C GLN A 184 21.27 -0.51 -6.66
N VAL A 185 22.29 -0.41 -7.50
CA VAL A 185 22.25 -0.93 -8.87
C VAL A 185 22.02 -2.45 -8.87
N LYS A 186 22.71 -3.20 -8.01
CA LYS A 186 22.52 -4.65 -7.88
C LYS A 186 21.07 -5.02 -7.50
N GLU A 187 20.46 -4.31 -6.56
CA GLU A 187 19.06 -4.58 -6.17
C GLU A 187 18.08 -4.25 -7.32
N ILE A 188 18.31 -3.19 -8.10
CA ILE A 188 17.51 -2.85 -9.28
C ILE A 188 17.64 -3.94 -10.34
N VAL A 189 18.86 -4.32 -10.70
CA VAL A 189 19.13 -5.38 -11.70
C VAL A 189 18.50 -6.70 -11.26
N PHE A 190 18.65 -7.06 -9.98
CA PHE A 190 18.02 -8.27 -9.44
C PHE A 190 16.48 -8.26 -9.57
N PHE A 191 15.86 -7.09 -9.38
CA PHE A 191 14.40 -6.94 -9.54
C PHE A 191 13.96 -7.11 -11.00
N TYR A 192 14.70 -6.52 -11.95
CA TYR A 192 14.32 -6.58 -13.36
C TYR A 192 14.65 -7.92 -14.04
N ASN A 193 15.55 -8.73 -13.48
CA ASN A 193 15.92 -10.05 -14.01
C ASN A 193 15.05 -11.19 -13.44
N LYS A 194 14.02 -10.89 -12.67
CA LYS A 194 13.00 -11.83 -12.18
C LYS A 194 11.80 -11.90 -13.11
#